data_c54cc5a203557da0d68df9b282efdfd9
#
_entry.id   c54cc5a203557da0d68df9b282efdfd9
#
_cell.length_a   1.000
_cell.length_b   1.000
_cell.length_c   1.000
_cell.angle_alpha   90.00
_cell.angle_beta   90.00
_cell.angle_gamma   90.00
#
_symmetry.space_group_name_H-M   'P 1'
#
loop_
_entity.id
_entity.type
_entity.pdbx_description
1 polymer ?
#
loop_
_entity_poly.entity_id
_entity_poly.type
_entity_poly.pdbx_seq_one_letter_code
_entity_poly.pdbx_strand_id
1 'polypeptide(L)' 'MNETFDLIQKLATERTTLYRMAGSQHLSGEQISRIHEIEGRLVTLWDVHRRELAAAHRPVRYSDALRAA' A
#
# COMPACT_ATOMS: atom_id res chain seq x y z
N MET A 1 -16.10 -2.74 2.64
CA MET A 1 -14.77 -3.27 2.92
C MET A 1 -13.81 -2.87 1.83
N ASN A 2 -12.61 -2.53 2.22
CA ASN A 2 -11.63 -2.02 1.28
C ASN A 2 -10.64 -3.12 0.90
N GLU A 3 -10.83 -3.72 -0.26
CA GLU A 3 -9.98 -4.80 -0.74
C GLU A 3 -8.54 -4.35 -0.93
N THR A 4 -8.34 -3.12 -1.36
CA THR A 4 -7.01 -2.56 -1.54
C THR A 4 -6.26 -2.52 -0.21
N PHE A 5 -6.92 -2.06 0.84
CA PHE A 5 -6.31 -2.00 2.16
C PHE A 5 -5.99 -3.39 2.69
N ASP A 6 -6.88 -4.36 2.45
CA ASP A 6 -6.65 -5.75 2.87
C ASP A 6 -5.41 -6.32 2.17
N LEU A 7 -5.23 -6.04 0.88
CA LEU A 7 -4.05 -6.47 0.15
C LEU A 7 -2.78 -5.80 0.70
N ILE A 8 -2.86 -4.51 0.99
CA ILE A 8 -1.75 -3.79 1.60
C ILE A 8 -1.33 -4.46 2.91
N GLN A 9 -2.29 -4.79 3.76
CA GLN A 9 -1.99 -5.43 5.03
C GLN A 9 -1.35 -6.80 4.85
N LYS A 10 -1.86 -7.59 3.93
CA LYS A 10 -1.29 -8.92 3.65
C LYS A 10 0.15 -8.81 3.18
N LEU A 11 0.41 -7.92 2.24
CA LEU A 11 1.75 -7.75 1.70
C LEU A 11 2.70 -7.16 2.74
N ALA A 12 2.22 -6.22 3.54
CA ALA A 12 3.03 -5.63 4.60
C ALA A 12 3.40 -6.69 5.64
N THR A 13 2.49 -7.58 5.97
CA THR A 13 2.75 -8.67 6.91
C THR A 13 3.78 -9.63 6.34
N GLU A 14 3.64 -10.01 5.09
CA GLU A 14 4.60 -10.88 4.43
C GLU A 14 5.99 -10.24 4.39
N ARG A 15 6.05 -8.95 4.06
CA ARG A 15 7.30 -8.20 4.04
C ARG A 15 7.97 -8.21 5.42
N THR A 16 7.19 -7.95 6.46
CA THR A 16 7.70 -7.96 7.83
C THR A 16 8.27 -9.33 8.21
N THR A 17 7.55 -10.38 7.83
CA THR A 17 8.00 -11.75 8.10
C THR A 17 9.34 -12.04 7.41
N LEU A 18 9.46 -11.63 6.15
CA LEU A 18 10.71 -11.86 5.40
C LEU A 18 11.88 -11.08 5.99
N TYR A 19 11.66 -9.83 6.39
CA TYR A 19 12.71 -9.04 7.03
C TYR A 19 13.10 -9.62 8.39
N ARG A 20 12.15 -10.16 9.11
CA ARG A 20 12.44 -10.81 10.38
C ARG A 20 13.31 -12.05 10.17
N MET A 21 13.00 -12.83 9.13
CA MET A 21 13.82 -13.99 8.78
C MET A 21 15.24 -13.58 8.41
N ALA A 22 15.39 -12.44 7.71
CA ALA A 22 16.70 -11.95 7.32
C ALA A 22 17.59 -11.61 8.51
N GLY A 23 16.99 -11.32 9.66
CA GLY A 23 17.75 -11.06 10.89
C GLY A 23 18.38 -12.29 11.51
N SER A 24 17.92 -13.49 11.14
CA SER A 24 18.39 -14.72 11.75
C SER A 24 18.98 -15.72 10.75
N GLN A 25 18.79 -15.51 9.46
CA GLN A 25 19.30 -16.43 8.44
C GLN A 25 19.45 -15.71 7.10
N HIS A 26 20.22 -16.32 6.20
CA HIS A 26 20.34 -15.81 4.84
C HIS A 26 19.06 -16.06 4.09
N LEU A 27 18.58 -15.03 3.41
CA LEU A 27 17.44 -15.19 2.52
C LEU A 27 17.89 -15.76 1.18
N SER A 28 17.05 -16.61 0.59
CA SER A 28 17.29 -17.12 -0.75
C SER A 28 17.08 -16.01 -1.77
N GLY A 29 17.58 -16.23 -2.99
CA GLY A 29 17.31 -15.28 -4.09
C GLY A 29 15.83 -15.10 -4.34
N GLU A 30 15.03 -16.18 -4.20
CA GLU A 30 13.58 -16.10 -4.37
C GLU A 30 12.95 -15.22 -3.30
N GLN A 31 13.41 -15.34 -2.06
CA GLN A 31 12.89 -14.52 -0.97
C GLN A 31 13.23 -13.05 -1.16
N ILE A 32 14.43 -12.76 -1.59
CA ILE A 32 14.86 -11.39 -1.87
C ILE A 32 14.02 -10.81 -3.02
N SER A 33 13.82 -11.60 -4.09
CA SER A 33 12.97 -11.17 -5.20
C SER A 33 11.54 -10.92 -4.75
N ARG A 34 11.04 -11.74 -3.84
CA ARG A 34 9.69 -11.55 -3.30
C ARG A 34 9.59 -10.25 -2.52
N ILE A 35 10.61 -9.91 -1.73
CA ILE A 35 10.63 -8.63 -1.02
C ILE A 35 10.54 -7.47 -2.00
N HIS A 36 11.33 -7.50 -3.08
CA HIS A 36 11.31 -6.44 -4.08
C HIS A 36 9.95 -6.35 -4.77
N GLU A 37 9.35 -7.48 -5.07
CA GLU A 37 8.01 -7.52 -5.67
C GLU A 37 6.98 -6.90 -4.74
N ILE A 38 7.02 -7.28 -3.46
CA ILE A 38 6.10 -6.75 -2.46
C ILE A 38 6.25 -5.23 -2.33
N GLU A 39 7.49 -4.76 -2.27
CA GLU A 39 7.74 -3.32 -2.13
C GLU A 39 7.21 -2.54 -3.32
N GLY A 40 7.39 -3.05 -4.53
CA GLY A 40 6.82 -2.43 -5.71
C GLY A 40 5.30 -2.42 -5.70
N ARG A 41 4.69 -3.54 -5.30
CA ARG A 41 3.23 -3.63 -5.21
C ARG A 41 2.66 -2.70 -4.14
N LEU A 42 3.37 -2.57 -3.01
CA LEU A 42 2.92 -1.69 -1.94
C LEU A 42 2.88 -0.24 -2.39
N VAL A 43 3.87 0.21 -3.13
CA VAL A 43 3.88 1.57 -3.67
C VAL A 43 2.63 1.81 -4.52
N THR A 44 2.33 0.87 -5.43
CA THR A 44 1.17 0.98 -6.30
C THR A 44 -0.14 0.93 -5.52
N LEU A 45 -0.23 0.00 -4.56
CA LEU A 45 -1.46 -0.16 -3.78
C LEU A 45 -1.73 1.04 -2.88
N TRP A 46 -0.70 1.62 -2.28
CA TRP A 46 -0.87 2.83 -1.49
C TRP A 46 -1.36 4.00 -2.35
N ASP A 47 -0.87 4.09 -3.57
CA ASP A 47 -1.33 5.13 -4.48
C ASP A 47 -2.81 4.93 -4.84
N VAL A 48 -3.21 3.69 -5.14
CA VAL A 48 -4.61 3.36 -5.40
C VAL A 48 -5.47 3.68 -4.18
N HIS A 49 -4.98 3.29 -2.99
CA HIS A 49 -5.71 3.51 -1.75
C HIS A 49 -5.95 5.01 -1.50
N ARG A 50 -4.93 5.84 -1.73
CA ARG A 50 -5.08 7.28 -1.58
C ARG A 50 -6.13 7.83 -2.54
N ARG A 51 -6.16 7.33 -3.77
CA ARG A 51 -7.16 7.76 -4.75
C ARG A 51 -8.57 7.35 -4.35
N GLU A 52 -8.70 6.14 -3.81
CA GLU A 52 -9.98 5.65 -3.32
C GLU A 52 -10.49 6.49 -2.15
N LEU A 53 -9.60 6.82 -1.22
CA LEU A 53 -9.96 7.67 -0.10
C LEU A 53 -10.38 9.06 -0.56
N ALA A 54 -9.64 9.62 -1.49
CA ALA A 54 -9.96 10.94 -2.03
C ALA A 54 -11.33 10.93 -2.71
N ALA A 55 -11.64 9.85 -3.42
CA ALA A 55 -12.95 9.72 -4.07
C ALA A 55 -14.07 9.57 -3.05
N ALA A 56 -13.82 8.82 -1.98
CA ALA A 56 -14.82 8.58 -0.93
C ALA A 56 -15.07 9.82 -0.07
N HIS A 57 -14.04 10.63 0.14
CA HIS A 57 -14.12 11.82 0.97
C HIS A 57 -14.09 13.09 0.16
N ARG A 58 -15.09 13.25 -0.73
CA ARG A 58 -15.14 14.40 -1.61
C ARG A 58 -16.49 15.07 -1.50
N PRO A 59 -16.89 15.48 -0.30
CA PRO A 59 -18.17 16.16 -0.14
C PRO A 59 -18.17 17.54 -0.78
N VAL A 60 -17.06 18.27 -0.66
CA VAL A 60 -16.92 19.61 -1.23
C VAL A 60 -15.58 19.68 -1.94
N ARG A 61 -15.61 19.94 -3.22
CA ARG A 61 -14.39 20.16 -3.98
C ARG A 61 -13.87 21.55 -3.72
N TYR A 62 -12.58 21.70 -3.87
CA TYR A 62 -11.96 23.01 -3.75
C TYR A 62 -12.61 24.02 -4.67
N SER A 63 -12.87 23.63 -5.92
CA SER A 63 -13.50 24.51 -6.89
C SER A 63 -14.93 24.88 -6.49
N ASP A 64 -15.65 23.97 -5.85
CA ASP A 64 -17.01 24.26 -5.38
C ASP A 64 -16.98 25.25 -4.22
N ALA A 65 -16.01 25.09 -3.32
CA ALA A 65 -15.83 26.01 -2.21
C ALA A 65 -15.50 27.41 -2.71
N LEU A 66 -14.64 27.53 -3.70
CA LEU A 66 -14.30 28.81 -4.30
C LEU A 66 -15.49 29.44 -4.98
N ARG A 67 -16.32 28.61 -5.62
CA ARG A 67 -17.49 29.12 -6.33
C ARG A 67 -18.55 29.62 -5.35
N ALA A 68 -18.64 28.98 -4.19
CA ALA A 68 -19.58 29.37 -3.16
C ALA A 68 -19.18 30.66 -2.46
N ALA A 69 -17.91 30.96 -2.47
CA ALA A 69 -17.41 32.18 -1.90
C ALA A 69 -17.64 33.34 -2.86
#